data_f00e630e69d2f9d8795803d324080646
#
_entry.id   f00e630e69d2f9d8795803d324080646
#
_cell.length_a   1.000
_cell.length_b   1.000
_cell.length_c   1.000
_cell.angle_alpha   90.00
_cell.angle_beta   90.00
_cell.angle_gamma   90.00
#
_symmetry.space_group_name_H-M   'P 1'
#
loop_
_entity.id
_entity.type
_entity.pdbx_description
1 polymer ?
#
loop_
_entity_poly.entity_id
_entity_poly.type
_entity_poly.pdbx_seq_one_letter_code
_entity_poly.pdbx_strand_id
1 'polypeptide(L)'
;MRVFDKLISIQRINEATEQWEDVYKLHAYINKPNKNSEYLNAGAVQAKRTLTFEVRYFKDLEDVANNTQLYRIMYNDIAYNITDYDDFALKHKNVKMVGVSY
;
A
#
# COMPACT_ATOMS: atom_id res chain seq x y z
N MET A 1 18.20 9.56 -5.74
CA MET A 1 18.06 8.12 -5.43
C MET A 1 17.00 7.91 -4.37
N ARG A 2 16.13 6.95 -4.59
CA ARG A 2 15.09 6.63 -3.60
C ARG A 2 15.64 5.68 -2.55
N VAL A 3 15.27 5.94 -1.31
CA VAL A 3 15.72 5.12 -0.19
C VAL A 3 14.53 4.32 0.32
N PHE A 4 14.68 3.00 0.34
CA PHE A 4 13.65 2.10 0.81
C PHE A 4 13.89 1.83 2.29
N ASP A 5 13.52 2.79 3.12
CA ASP A 5 13.86 2.75 4.55
C ASP A 5 12.64 2.73 5.48
N LYS A 6 11.43 2.74 4.93
CA LYS A 6 10.21 2.71 5.74
C LYS A 6 9.71 1.28 5.84
N LEU A 7 9.59 0.78 7.05
CA LEU A 7 9.11 -0.58 7.26
C LEU A 7 7.60 -0.61 7.16
N ILE A 8 7.10 -1.48 6.29
CA ILE A 8 5.67 -1.74 6.14
C ILE A 8 5.41 -3.22 6.28
N SER A 9 4.16 -3.56 6.58
CA SER A 9 3.70 -4.95 6.58
C SER A 9 2.59 -5.09 5.56
N ILE A 10 2.61 -6.19 4.82
CA ILE A 10 1.49 -6.55 3.96
C ILE A 10 0.71 -7.62 4.69
N GLN A 11 -0.58 -7.38 4.88
CA GLN A 11 -1.47 -8.31 5.56
C GLN A 11 -2.45 -8.90 4.58
N ARG A 12 -2.80 -10.16 4.81
CA ARG A 12 -3.82 -10.86 4.05
C ARG A 12 -4.95 -11.24 4.98
N ILE A 13 -6.19 -11.09 4.52
CA ILE A 13 -7.33 -11.50 5.32
C ILE A 13 -7.41 -13.03 5.33
N ASN A 14 -7.65 -13.58 6.51
CA ASN A 14 -7.97 -14.99 6.66
C ASN A 14 -9.49 -15.11 6.51
N GLU A 15 -9.95 -15.67 5.42
CA GLU A 15 -11.36 -15.71 5.12
C GLU A 15 -12.17 -16.55 6.10
N ALA A 16 -11.51 -17.54 6.73
CA ALA A 16 -12.19 -18.40 7.70
C ALA A 16 -12.46 -17.68 9.02
N THR A 17 -11.51 -16.84 9.47
CA THR A 17 -11.63 -16.13 10.74
C THR A 17 -11.97 -14.65 10.56
N GLU A 18 -11.92 -14.15 9.34
CA GLU A 18 -12.13 -12.73 9.01
C GLU A 18 -11.13 -11.82 9.69
N GLN A 19 -9.95 -12.35 10.02
CA GLN A 19 -8.89 -11.57 10.66
C GLN A 19 -7.73 -11.36 9.69
N TRP A 20 -7.03 -10.24 9.88
CA TRP A 20 -5.88 -9.89 9.06
C TRP A 20 -4.61 -10.45 9.68
N GLU A 21 -3.76 -11.03 8.85
CA GLU A 21 -2.50 -11.62 9.28
C GLU A 21 -1.34 -11.04 8.49
N ASP A 22 -0.23 -10.77 9.16
CA ASP A 22 0.98 -10.32 8.49
C ASP A 22 1.55 -11.45 7.64
N VAL A 23 1.70 -11.20 6.34
CA VAL A 23 2.30 -12.19 5.44
C VAL A 23 3.67 -11.76 4.95
N TYR A 24 3.92 -10.45 4.83
CA TYR A 24 5.22 -9.94 4.41
C TYR A 24 5.58 -8.71 5.21
N LYS A 25 6.87 -8.56 5.52
CA LYS A 25 7.42 -7.33 6.07
C LYS A 25 8.48 -6.83 5.12
N LEU A 26 8.31 -5.61 4.66
CA LEU A 26 9.11 -5.04 3.59
C LEU A 26 9.57 -3.64 3.94
N HIS A 27 10.67 -3.22 3.33
CA HIS A 27 11.06 -1.82 3.36
C HIS A 27 10.56 -1.15 2.09
N ALA A 28 9.99 0.03 2.25
CA ALA A 28 9.37 0.75 1.15
C ALA A 28 9.85 2.19 1.10
N TYR A 29 9.76 2.78 -0.07
CA TYR A 29 9.81 4.22 -0.24
C TYR A 29 8.37 4.72 -0.25
N ILE A 30 8.06 5.69 0.58
CA ILE A 30 6.69 6.19 0.72
C ILE A 30 6.64 7.61 0.21
N ASN A 31 5.69 7.86 -0.68
CA ASN A 31 5.48 9.17 -1.26
C ASN A 31 4.03 9.59 -1.04
N LYS A 32 3.83 10.85 -0.67
CA LYS A 32 2.50 11.40 -0.55
C LYS A 32 2.06 11.94 -1.90
N PRO A 33 0.80 11.77 -2.25
CA PRO A 33 0.28 12.41 -3.45
C PRO A 33 0.23 13.92 -3.29
N ASN A 34 -0.15 14.61 -4.35
CA ASN A 34 -0.19 16.06 -4.42
C ASN A 34 -0.94 16.67 -3.24
N LYS A 35 -0.31 17.62 -2.58
CA LYS A 35 -0.90 18.29 -1.41
C LYS A 35 -2.19 19.03 -1.72
N ASN A 36 -2.37 19.48 -2.94
CA ASN A 36 -3.58 20.21 -3.31
C ASN A 36 -4.84 19.38 -3.09
N SER A 37 -4.74 18.08 -3.22
CA SER A 37 -5.87 17.21 -2.96
C SER A 37 -6.34 17.28 -1.52
N GLU A 38 -5.43 17.49 -0.61
CA GLU A 38 -5.75 17.56 0.81
C GLU A 38 -6.54 18.82 1.14
N TYR A 39 -6.18 19.93 0.51
CA TYR A 39 -6.89 21.18 0.73
C TYR A 39 -8.33 21.13 0.25
N LEU A 40 -8.55 20.48 -0.85
CA LEU A 40 -9.91 20.34 -1.37
C LEU A 40 -10.81 19.58 -0.42
N ASN A 41 -10.22 18.79 0.43
CA ASN A 41 -10.96 17.99 1.40
C ASN A 41 -10.94 18.57 2.81
N ALA A 42 -10.48 19.80 2.95
CA ALA A 42 -10.32 20.39 4.27
C ALA A 42 -11.62 20.49 5.05
N GLY A 43 -12.74 20.59 4.35
CA GLY A 43 -14.03 20.62 5.00
C GLY A 43 -14.69 19.26 5.19
N ALA A 44 -14.01 18.21 4.78
CA ALA A 44 -14.58 16.87 4.89
C ALA A 44 -14.59 16.40 6.34
N VAL A 45 -15.66 15.72 6.71
CA VAL A 45 -15.79 15.19 8.06
C VAL A 45 -14.76 14.10 8.33
N GLN A 46 -14.42 13.32 7.32
CA GLN A 46 -13.46 12.24 7.46
C GLN A 46 -12.24 12.51 6.60
N ALA A 47 -11.08 12.55 7.25
CA ALA A 47 -9.83 12.69 6.55
C ALA A 47 -9.45 11.36 5.93
N LYS A 48 -9.26 11.38 4.63
CA LYS A 48 -8.82 10.23 3.87
C LYS A 48 -7.33 10.36 3.62
N ARG A 49 -6.56 9.36 3.99
CA ARG A 49 -5.12 9.36 3.75
C ARG A 49 -4.80 8.49 2.55
N THR A 50 -4.02 9.04 1.65
CA THR A 50 -3.56 8.30 0.47
C THR A 50 -2.05 8.37 0.44
N LEU A 51 -1.41 7.21 0.35
CA LEU A 51 0.04 7.12 0.23
C LEU A 51 0.39 6.21 -0.92
N THR A 52 1.53 6.47 -1.54
CA THR A 52 2.10 5.59 -2.54
C THR A 52 3.27 4.85 -1.93
N PHE A 53 3.24 3.54 -2.00
CA PHE A 53 4.28 2.68 -1.46
C PHE A 53 5.04 2.05 -2.62
N GLU A 54 6.35 2.28 -2.67
CA GLU A 54 7.19 1.66 -3.68
C GLU A 54 8.08 0.63 -3.00
N VAL A 55 8.05 -0.60 -3.48
CA VAL A 55 8.83 -1.70 -2.93
C VAL A 55 9.55 -2.42 -4.04
N ARG A 56 10.57 -3.20 -3.69
CA ARG A 56 11.24 -4.04 -4.67
C ARG A 56 10.34 -5.22 -5.02
N TYR A 57 10.33 -5.56 -6.29
CA TYR A 57 9.53 -6.68 -6.77
C TYR A 57 10.07 -8.00 -6.21
N PHE A 58 9.16 -8.87 -5.82
CA PHE A 58 9.44 -10.28 -5.63
C PHE A 58 8.21 -11.07 -6.07
N LYS A 59 8.42 -12.34 -6.39
CA LYS A 59 7.42 -13.12 -7.11
C LYS A 59 6.06 -13.18 -6.40
N ASP A 60 6.08 -13.26 -5.08
CA ASP A 60 4.83 -13.40 -4.32
C ASP A 60 3.95 -12.16 -4.39
N LEU A 61 4.51 -11.02 -4.80
CA LEU A 61 3.69 -9.81 -4.99
C LEU A 61 2.70 -9.95 -6.13
N GLU A 62 2.90 -10.91 -7.03
CA GLU A 62 1.93 -11.12 -8.11
C GLU A 62 0.57 -11.55 -7.57
N ASP A 63 0.55 -12.30 -6.47
CA ASP A 63 -0.71 -12.67 -5.83
C ASP A 63 -1.41 -11.44 -5.25
N VAL A 64 -0.64 -10.51 -4.69
CA VAL A 64 -1.20 -9.24 -4.20
C VAL A 64 -1.82 -8.47 -5.36
N ALA A 65 -1.14 -8.41 -6.51
CA ALA A 65 -1.65 -7.71 -7.68
C ALA A 65 -2.96 -8.29 -8.17
N ASN A 66 -3.08 -9.60 -8.13
CA ASN A 66 -4.28 -10.29 -8.63
C ASN A 66 -5.44 -10.27 -7.64
N ASN A 67 -5.17 -10.02 -6.37
CA ASN A 67 -6.17 -10.11 -5.31
C ASN A 67 -6.05 -8.94 -4.34
N THR A 68 -5.99 -7.72 -4.86
CA THR A 68 -5.75 -6.55 -4.01
C THR A 68 -6.77 -6.38 -2.89
N GLN A 69 -8.00 -6.83 -3.11
CA GLN A 69 -9.04 -6.72 -2.10
C GLN A 69 -8.82 -7.66 -0.91
N LEU A 70 -7.96 -8.66 -1.05
CA LEU A 70 -7.63 -9.60 0.03
C LEU A 70 -6.41 -9.16 0.82
N TYR A 71 -5.75 -8.08 0.41
CA TYR A 71 -4.52 -7.60 1.02
C TYR A 71 -4.65 -6.15 1.43
N ARG A 72 -3.89 -5.78 2.43
CA ARG A 72 -3.76 -4.38 2.82
C ARG A 72 -2.34 -4.12 3.31
N ILE A 73 -1.97 -2.84 3.36
CA ILE A 73 -0.66 -2.43 3.83
C ILE A 73 -0.83 -1.80 5.21
N MET A 74 0.01 -2.24 6.15
CA MET A 74 0.09 -1.61 7.47
C MET A 74 1.34 -0.76 7.54
N TYR A 75 1.17 0.49 7.82
CA TYR A 75 2.27 1.42 8.02
C TYR A 75 1.94 2.31 9.20
N ASN A 76 2.85 2.35 10.17
CA ASN A 76 2.70 3.21 11.35
C ASN A 76 1.38 2.96 12.09
N ASP A 77 1.01 1.69 12.18
CA ASP A 77 -0.23 1.23 12.83
C ASP A 77 -1.51 1.67 12.13
N ILE A 78 -1.41 2.11 10.88
CA ILE A 78 -2.57 2.50 10.08
C ILE A 78 -2.71 1.53 8.92
N ALA A 79 -3.91 1.04 8.69
CA ALA A 79 -4.21 0.13 7.60
C ALA A 79 -4.55 0.92 6.33
N TYR A 80 -3.92 0.55 5.23
CA TYR A 80 -4.16 1.17 3.93
C TYR A 80 -4.67 0.10 2.97
N ASN A 81 -5.84 0.34 2.41
CA ASN A 81 -6.39 -0.54 1.38
C ASN A 81 -5.68 -0.27 0.06
N ILE A 82 -5.30 -1.34 -0.63
CA ILE A 82 -4.60 -1.22 -1.90
C ILE A 82 -5.61 -0.90 -3.00
N THR A 83 -5.49 0.27 -3.60
CA THR A 83 -6.39 0.71 -4.68
C THR A 83 -5.76 0.61 -6.06
N ASP A 84 -4.44 0.50 -6.12
CA ASP A 84 -3.75 0.41 -7.41
C ASP A 84 -2.43 -0.34 -7.21
N TYR A 85 -2.01 -1.04 -8.26
CA TYR A 85 -0.78 -1.80 -8.27
C TYR A 85 -0.11 -1.61 -9.63
N ASP A 86 1.12 -1.10 -9.63
CA ASP A 86 1.85 -0.81 -10.86
C ASP A 86 3.25 -1.45 -10.79
N ASP A 87 3.55 -2.32 -11.73
CA ASP A 87 4.82 -3.02 -11.84
C ASP A 87 5.71 -2.36 -12.91
N PHE A 88 5.57 -1.06 -13.14
CA PHE A 88 6.42 -0.32 -14.07
C PHE A 88 6.63 -1.05 -15.39
N ALA A 89 5.55 -1.30 -16.13
CA ALA A 89 5.57 -1.96 -17.42
C ALA A 89 6.06 -3.41 -17.35
N LEU A 90 5.77 -4.07 -16.24
CA LEU A 90 6.06 -5.50 -16.06
C LEU A 90 7.56 -5.82 -16.07
N LYS A 91 8.38 -4.87 -15.67
CA LYS A 91 9.83 -5.10 -15.62
C LYS A 91 10.28 -5.83 -14.37
N HIS A 92 9.42 -6.03 -13.41
CA HIS A 92 9.70 -6.78 -12.18
C HIS A 92 10.90 -6.26 -11.41
N LYS A 93 11.09 -4.96 -11.39
CA LYS A 93 12.16 -4.34 -10.61
C LYS A 93 11.62 -3.71 -9.35
N ASN A 94 10.74 -2.75 -9.50
CA ASN A 94 10.05 -2.09 -8.39
C ASN A 94 8.57 -2.11 -8.66
N VAL A 95 7.81 -2.12 -7.59
CA VAL A 95 6.35 -2.11 -7.65
C VAL A 95 5.85 -0.91 -6.87
N LYS A 96 4.91 -0.19 -7.45
CA LYS A 96 4.28 0.94 -6.80
C LYS A 96 2.83 0.58 -6.48
N MET A 97 2.46 0.72 -5.22
CA MET A 97 1.10 0.45 -4.76
C MET A 97 0.53 1.71 -4.15
N VAL A 98 -0.71 2.01 -4.48
CA VAL A 98 -1.42 3.13 -3.85
C VAL A 98 -2.30 2.57 -2.75
N GLY A 99 -2.13 3.12 -1.55
CA GLY A 99 -2.91 2.70 -0.40
C GLY A 99 -3.75 3.86 0.12
N VAL A 100 -4.99 3.55 0.50
CA VAL A 100 -5.93 4.53 1.01
C VAL A 100 -6.42 4.08 2.38
N SER A 101 -6.38 4.99 3.34
CA SER A 101 -6.90 4.77 4.69
C SER A 101 -7.99 5.79 4.98
N TYR A 102 -9.07 5.32 5.57
CA TYR A 102 -10.21 6.17 5.97
C TYR A 102 -10.21 6.39 7.47
#